data_282b78fcf6771342acb76a90b93d2057
#
_entry.id   282b78fcf6771342acb76a90b93d2057
#
_cell.length_a   1.000
_cell.length_b   1.000
_cell.length_c   1.000
_cell.angle_alpha   90.00
_cell.angle_beta   90.00
_cell.angle_gamma   90.00
#
_symmetry.space_group_name_H-M   'P 1'
#
loop_
_entity.id
_entity.type
_entity.pdbx_description
1 polymer ?
#
loop_
_entity_poly.entity_id
_entity_poly.type
_entity_poly.pdbx_seq_one_letter_code
_entity_poly.pdbx_strand_id
1 'polypeptide(L)'
;MKTIRIAITLLFVLAATAAFAASAAQKSFEELKALDGTWEGTVKNGQPVEVSYKVTSNGTALMSEIKGKEDMISMFTLDGDRLLMTHYCAAGNQPRMVASASPDGKTFTFSFLDATNLATPDAAHMHRLVISMPDANHHIEEWVFNDHGKEMKEVFDLRRKN
;
A
#
# COMPACT_ATOMS: atom_id res chain seq x y z
N MET A 1 19.03 74.67 -12.48
CA MET A 1 18.48 73.41 -13.05
C MET A 1 18.83 72.27 -12.10
N LYS A 2 17.85 71.73 -11.34
CA LYS A 2 18.07 70.64 -10.37
C LYS A 2 17.72 69.35 -11.05
N THR A 3 18.72 68.46 -11.25
CA THR A 3 18.57 67.11 -11.79
C THR A 3 18.08 66.16 -10.68
N ILE A 4 16.87 65.67 -10.84
CA ILE A 4 16.28 64.63 -9.97
C ILE A 4 16.85 63.29 -10.41
N ARG A 5 17.61 62.62 -9.52
CA ARG A 5 18.05 61.25 -9.72
C ARG A 5 16.97 60.29 -9.17
N ILE A 6 16.27 59.61 -10.06
CA ILE A 6 15.31 58.54 -9.68
C ILE A 6 16.12 57.27 -9.44
N ALA A 7 16.18 56.83 -8.18
CA ALA A 7 16.72 55.53 -7.83
C ALA A 7 15.62 54.46 -7.97
N ILE A 8 15.71 53.61 -8.97
CA ILE A 8 14.83 52.47 -9.14
C ILE A 8 15.37 51.34 -8.27
N THR A 9 14.70 51.07 -7.14
CA THR A 9 14.99 49.94 -6.26
C THR A 9 14.28 48.70 -6.83
N LEU A 10 15.04 47.78 -7.44
CA LEU A 10 14.53 46.51 -7.94
C LEU A 10 14.34 45.59 -6.74
N LEU A 11 13.09 45.36 -6.34
CA LEU A 11 12.73 44.39 -5.29
C LEU A 11 12.70 43.00 -5.91
N PHE A 12 13.75 42.21 -5.70
CA PHE A 12 13.74 40.79 -6.02
C PHE A 12 12.92 40.05 -4.96
N VAL A 13 11.69 39.68 -5.30
CA VAL A 13 10.91 38.71 -4.52
C VAL A 13 11.44 37.31 -4.79
N LEU A 14 12.27 36.79 -3.90
CA LEU A 14 12.71 35.42 -3.90
C LEU A 14 11.51 34.55 -3.43
N ALA A 15 10.74 33.99 -4.37
CA ALA A 15 9.74 32.99 -4.04
C ALA A 15 10.50 31.70 -3.68
N ALA A 16 10.71 31.49 -2.37
CA ALA A 16 11.19 30.22 -1.85
C ALA A 16 10.09 29.17 -2.05
N THR A 17 10.20 28.34 -3.09
CA THR A 17 9.40 27.13 -3.22
C THR A 17 9.88 26.14 -2.16
N ALA A 18 9.14 26.04 -1.06
CA ALA A 18 9.35 25.00 -0.07
C ALA A 18 9.04 23.65 -0.76
N ALA A 19 10.07 22.95 -1.19
CA ALA A 19 9.95 21.56 -1.60
C ALA A 19 9.64 20.75 -0.34
N PHE A 20 8.38 20.40 -0.12
CA PHE A 20 8.01 19.45 0.93
C PHE A 20 8.61 18.09 0.56
N ALA A 21 9.50 17.58 1.41
CA ALA A 21 10.00 16.21 1.25
C ALA A 21 8.83 15.25 1.41
N ALA A 22 8.71 14.29 0.49
CA ALA A 22 7.70 13.25 0.59
C ALA A 22 7.83 12.49 1.90
N SER A 23 6.71 12.26 2.59
CA SER A 23 6.69 11.48 3.83
C SER A 23 7.11 10.02 3.57
N ALA A 24 7.49 9.29 4.62
CA ALA A 24 7.81 7.86 4.49
C ALA A 24 6.63 7.06 3.94
N ALA A 25 5.39 7.40 4.36
CA ALA A 25 4.18 6.76 3.84
C ALA A 25 3.98 7.06 2.34
N GLN A 26 4.22 8.29 1.90
CA GLN A 26 4.13 8.65 0.50
C GLN A 26 5.16 7.91 -0.36
N LYS A 27 6.41 7.80 0.12
CA LYS A 27 7.44 7.00 -0.57
C LYS A 27 7.03 5.54 -0.67
N SER A 28 6.57 4.95 0.43
CA SER A 28 6.09 3.56 0.46
C SER A 28 4.92 3.32 -0.50
N PHE A 29 4.01 4.29 -0.61
CA PHE A 29 2.89 4.20 -1.55
C PHE A 29 3.34 4.27 -3.01
N GLU A 30 4.30 5.14 -3.35
CA GLU A 30 4.89 5.20 -4.70
C GLU A 30 5.63 3.90 -5.05
N GLU A 31 6.37 3.31 -4.11
CA GLU A 31 7.04 2.01 -4.30
C GLU A 31 6.01 0.89 -4.58
N LEU A 32 4.91 0.82 -3.82
CA LEU A 32 3.87 -0.19 -4.03
C LEU A 32 3.16 -0.06 -5.37
N LYS A 33 3.07 1.13 -5.97
CA LYS A 33 2.52 1.32 -7.32
C LYS A 33 3.32 0.58 -8.40
N ALA A 34 4.58 0.22 -8.15
CA ALA A 34 5.34 -0.63 -9.07
C ALA A 34 4.75 -2.03 -9.24
N LEU A 35 3.84 -2.45 -8.34
CA LEU A 35 3.08 -3.69 -8.48
C LEU A 35 1.99 -3.62 -9.56
N ASP A 36 1.63 -2.44 -10.07
CA ASP A 36 0.60 -2.30 -11.12
C ASP A 36 0.79 -3.33 -12.23
N GLY A 37 -0.25 -4.13 -12.53
CA GLY A 37 -0.23 -5.25 -13.46
C GLY A 37 -0.78 -6.54 -12.87
N THR A 38 -0.58 -7.64 -13.58
CA THR A 38 -1.05 -8.98 -13.21
C THR A 38 0.12 -9.86 -12.79
N TRP A 39 -0.11 -10.65 -11.77
CA TRP A 39 0.86 -11.54 -11.15
C TRP A 39 0.27 -12.93 -10.99
N GLU A 40 1.07 -13.96 -11.23
CA GLU A 40 0.66 -15.33 -11.10
C GLU A 40 1.70 -16.13 -10.30
N GLY A 41 1.22 -17.13 -9.59
CA GLY A 41 2.06 -17.96 -8.76
C GLY A 41 1.29 -19.10 -8.13
N THR A 42 1.80 -19.57 -7.01
CA THR A 42 1.17 -20.65 -6.25
C THR A 42 1.13 -20.32 -4.77
N VAL A 43 0.07 -20.79 -4.11
CA VAL A 43 0.00 -20.84 -2.65
C VAL A 43 0.79 -22.04 -2.12
N LYS A 44 1.02 -22.09 -0.81
CA LYS A 44 1.86 -23.11 -0.16
C LYS A 44 1.50 -24.58 -0.51
N ASN A 45 0.24 -24.86 -0.81
CA ASN A 45 -0.21 -26.21 -1.18
C ASN A 45 -0.10 -26.50 -2.70
N GLY A 46 0.53 -25.61 -3.48
CA GLY A 46 0.72 -25.75 -4.93
C GLY A 46 -0.49 -25.34 -5.78
N GLN A 47 -1.58 -24.83 -5.19
CA GLN A 47 -2.71 -24.31 -5.98
C GLN A 47 -2.33 -22.99 -6.64
N PRO A 48 -2.77 -22.74 -7.89
CA PRO A 48 -2.50 -21.48 -8.58
C PRO A 48 -3.25 -20.34 -7.91
N VAL A 49 -2.63 -19.17 -7.92
CA VAL A 49 -3.21 -17.90 -7.51
C VAL A 49 -2.85 -16.83 -8.53
N GLU A 50 -3.81 -15.97 -8.86
CA GLU A 50 -3.60 -14.75 -9.64
C GLU A 50 -3.92 -13.55 -8.77
N VAL A 51 -3.03 -12.57 -8.77
CA VAL A 51 -3.24 -11.28 -8.10
C VAL A 51 -3.06 -10.17 -9.13
N SER A 52 -4.00 -9.27 -9.23
CA SER A 52 -3.87 -8.09 -10.07
C SER A 52 -3.80 -6.83 -9.20
N TYR A 53 -2.90 -5.92 -9.57
CA TYR A 53 -2.80 -4.60 -8.98
C TYR A 53 -3.16 -3.54 -10.02
N LYS A 54 -3.89 -2.52 -9.61
CA LYS A 54 -4.31 -1.42 -10.48
C LYS A 54 -4.22 -0.09 -9.77
N VAL A 55 -3.39 0.81 -10.30
CA VAL A 55 -3.42 2.22 -9.88
C VAL A 55 -4.74 2.84 -10.35
N THR A 56 -5.48 3.46 -9.45
CA THR A 56 -6.80 4.02 -9.71
C THR A 56 -7.00 5.36 -9.00
N SER A 57 -8.20 5.94 -9.10
CA SER A 57 -8.55 7.20 -8.44
C SER A 57 -7.52 8.30 -8.69
N ASN A 58 -7.15 8.48 -9.97
CA ASN A 58 -6.17 9.51 -10.38
C ASN A 58 -4.79 9.37 -9.71
N GLY A 59 -4.38 8.12 -9.42
CA GLY A 59 -3.09 7.83 -8.78
C GLY A 59 -3.09 7.89 -7.25
N THR A 60 -4.26 8.12 -6.61
CA THR A 60 -4.37 8.24 -5.15
C THR A 60 -4.75 6.95 -4.45
N ALA A 61 -5.06 5.89 -5.20
CA ALA A 61 -5.34 4.57 -4.66
C ALA A 61 -4.67 3.48 -5.52
N LEU A 62 -4.24 2.39 -4.87
CA LEU A 62 -3.83 1.16 -5.51
C LEU A 62 -4.82 0.08 -5.08
N MET A 63 -5.46 -0.57 -6.04
CA MET A 63 -6.34 -1.69 -5.82
C MET A 63 -5.57 -2.99 -6.06
N SER A 64 -5.72 -3.96 -5.17
CA SER A 64 -5.30 -5.34 -5.38
C SER A 64 -6.54 -6.23 -5.42
N GLU A 65 -6.61 -7.14 -6.38
CA GLU A 65 -7.64 -8.16 -6.50
C GLU A 65 -6.99 -9.55 -6.52
N ILE A 66 -7.36 -10.38 -5.56
CA ILE A 66 -6.94 -11.79 -5.49
C ILE A 66 -8.05 -12.61 -6.16
N LYS A 67 -7.68 -13.37 -7.20
CA LYS A 67 -8.56 -14.31 -7.87
C LYS A 67 -8.20 -15.75 -7.50
N GLY A 68 -9.17 -16.47 -6.99
CA GLY A 68 -8.96 -17.83 -6.55
C GLY A 68 -10.28 -18.51 -6.19
N LYS A 69 -10.25 -19.34 -5.15
CA LYS A 69 -11.46 -19.97 -4.62
C LYS A 69 -12.44 -18.92 -4.06
N GLU A 70 -11.92 -17.83 -3.53
CA GLU A 70 -12.67 -16.70 -2.99
C GLU A 70 -12.02 -15.41 -3.52
N ASP A 71 -12.81 -14.59 -4.19
CA ASP A 71 -12.34 -13.31 -4.70
C ASP A 71 -12.30 -12.29 -3.56
N MET A 72 -11.18 -11.61 -3.41
CA MET A 72 -10.97 -10.60 -2.38
C MET A 72 -10.31 -9.36 -2.97
N ILE A 73 -10.63 -8.19 -2.41
CA ILE A 73 -10.07 -6.92 -2.84
C ILE A 73 -9.37 -6.24 -1.67
N SER A 74 -8.26 -5.59 -1.95
CA SER A 74 -7.61 -4.67 -1.00
C SER A 74 -7.43 -3.30 -1.65
N MET A 75 -7.65 -2.24 -0.87
CA MET A 75 -7.44 -0.86 -1.28
C MET A 75 -6.34 -0.24 -0.43
N PHE A 76 -5.27 0.23 -1.08
CA PHE A 76 -4.16 0.93 -0.46
C PHE A 76 -4.31 2.43 -0.73
N THR A 77 -4.27 3.25 0.32
CA THR A 77 -4.45 4.70 0.25
C THR A 77 -3.61 5.41 1.30
N LEU A 78 -3.34 6.70 1.08
CA LEU A 78 -2.72 7.55 2.09
C LEU A 78 -3.78 8.20 3.00
N ASP A 79 -3.45 8.31 4.28
CA ASP A 79 -4.18 9.05 5.29
C ASP A 79 -3.16 9.92 6.07
N GLY A 80 -2.91 11.12 5.58
CA GLY A 80 -1.81 11.96 6.07
C GLY A 80 -0.46 11.27 5.91
N ASP A 81 0.23 11.06 7.02
CA ASP A 81 1.53 10.39 7.08
C ASP A 81 1.43 8.88 7.29
N ARG A 82 0.27 8.29 7.07
CA ARG A 82 0.03 6.85 7.16
C ARG A 82 -0.31 6.28 5.80
N LEU A 83 0.24 5.13 5.48
CA LEU A 83 -0.21 4.28 4.39
C LEU A 83 -1.14 3.22 4.99
N LEU A 84 -2.39 3.21 4.54
CA LEU A 84 -3.42 2.29 5.01
C LEU A 84 -3.78 1.30 3.92
N MET A 85 -4.20 0.11 4.34
CA MET A 85 -4.86 -0.88 3.52
C MET A 85 -6.21 -1.23 4.12
N THR A 86 -7.27 -1.27 3.31
CA THR A 86 -8.56 -1.87 3.67
C THR A 86 -8.74 -3.15 2.87
N HIS A 87 -8.86 -4.28 3.55
CA HIS A 87 -9.06 -5.58 2.93
C HIS A 87 -10.54 -5.97 2.99
N TYR A 88 -11.15 -6.26 1.86
CA TYR A 88 -12.52 -6.76 1.74
C TYR A 88 -12.49 -8.28 1.76
N CYS A 89 -12.60 -8.82 2.97
CA CYS A 89 -12.38 -10.23 3.25
C CYS A 89 -13.58 -11.10 2.92
N ALA A 90 -13.34 -12.31 2.42
CA ALA A 90 -14.38 -13.33 2.24
C ALA A 90 -15.06 -13.74 3.56
N ALA A 91 -14.43 -13.49 4.72
CA ALA A 91 -15.04 -13.62 6.04
C ALA A 91 -16.18 -12.61 6.31
N GLY A 92 -16.46 -11.68 5.37
CA GLY A 92 -17.56 -10.72 5.44
C GLY A 92 -17.24 -9.47 6.27
N ASN A 93 -16.02 -9.29 6.73
CA ASN A 93 -15.56 -8.08 7.42
C ASN A 93 -14.51 -7.33 6.57
N GLN A 94 -14.21 -6.09 6.98
CA GLN A 94 -13.26 -5.25 6.28
C GLN A 94 -12.16 -4.77 7.23
N PRO A 95 -11.11 -5.58 7.47
CA PRO A 95 -9.95 -5.17 8.24
C PRO A 95 -9.23 -3.99 7.61
N ARG A 96 -8.89 -2.99 8.44
CA ARG A 96 -7.96 -1.93 8.06
C ARG A 96 -6.62 -2.18 8.73
N MET A 97 -5.55 -1.92 7.99
CA MET A 97 -4.19 -2.14 8.43
C MET A 97 -3.34 -0.92 8.15
N VAL A 98 -2.34 -0.68 8.97
CA VAL A 98 -1.36 0.41 8.80
C VAL A 98 -0.01 -0.16 8.40
N ALA A 99 0.63 0.47 7.42
CA ALA A 99 1.91 0.04 6.90
C ALA A 99 3.09 0.53 7.75
N SER A 100 4.12 -0.31 7.80
CA SER A 100 5.51 0.07 8.06
C SER A 100 6.38 -0.50 6.95
N ALA A 101 7.46 0.22 6.57
CA ALA A 101 8.40 -0.23 5.56
C ALA A 101 9.74 -0.59 6.19
N SER A 102 10.44 -1.58 5.60
CA SER A 102 11.84 -1.85 5.93
C SER A 102 12.74 -0.68 5.52
N PRO A 103 13.92 -0.53 6.12
CA PRO A 103 14.84 0.58 5.80
C PRO A 103 15.28 0.63 4.33
N ASP A 104 15.31 -0.51 3.65
CA ASP A 104 15.64 -0.63 2.22
C ASP A 104 14.45 -0.39 1.28
N GLY A 105 13.24 -0.16 1.84
CA GLY A 105 12.02 0.08 1.08
C GLY A 105 11.47 -1.13 0.32
N LYS A 106 11.99 -2.35 0.56
CA LYS A 106 11.61 -3.55 -0.20
C LYS A 106 10.58 -4.43 0.48
N THR A 107 10.32 -4.20 1.76
CA THR A 107 9.34 -4.97 2.53
C THR A 107 8.37 -4.04 3.23
N PHE A 108 7.09 -4.28 3.04
CA PHE A 108 5.99 -3.53 3.62
C PHE A 108 5.19 -4.45 4.53
N THR A 109 5.10 -4.11 5.81
CA THR A 109 4.28 -4.83 6.78
C THR A 109 3.04 -4.01 7.11
N PHE A 110 1.88 -4.55 6.82
CA PHE A 110 0.58 -4.02 7.16
C PHE A 110 0.08 -4.73 8.41
N SER A 111 -0.07 -4.02 9.51
CA SER A 111 -0.53 -4.54 10.79
C SER A 111 -1.94 -4.09 11.07
N PHE A 112 -2.74 -4.97 11.67
CA PHE A 112 -4.14 -4.70 12.03
C PHE A 112 -4.30 -3.42 12.83
N LEU A 113 -5.25 -2.59 12.42
CA LEU A 113 -5.64 -1.35 13.09
C LEU A 113 -7.02 -1.49 13.71
N ASP A 114 -8.01 -1.81 12.88
CA ASP A 114 -9.41 -2.07 13.23
C ASP A 114 -10.11 -2.81 12.07
N ALA A 115 -11.40 -3.08 12.23
CA ALA A 115 -12.22 -3.63 11.15
C ALA A 115 -13.66 -3.15 11.24
N THR A 116 -14.31 -2.97 10.09
CA THR A 116 -15.77 -2.85 10.01
C THR A 116 -16.39 -4.24 9.94
N ASN A 117 -17.64 -4.34 10.40
CA ASN A 117 -18.42 -5.59 10.39
C ASN A 117 -17.73 -6.76 11.10
N LEU A 118 -17.00 -6.48 12.19
CA LEU A 118 -16.38 -7.47 13.04
C LEU A 118 -17.34 -7.78 14.20
N ALA A 119 -17.85 -9.01 14.28
CA ALA A 119 -18.90 -9.39 15.22
C ALA A 119 -18.44 -9.27 16.69
N THR A 120 -17.20 -9.63 16.98
CA THR A 120 -16.53 -9.48 18.28
C THR A 120 -15.05 -9.11 18.04
N PRO A 121 -14.34 -8.54 19.01
CA PRO A 121 -12.93 -8.16 18.85
C PRO A 121 -12.01 -9.32 18.45
N ASP A 122 -12.37 -10.54 18.80
CA ASP A 122 -11.63 -11.78 18.53
C ASP A 122 -12.21 -12.58 17.35
N ALA A 123 -13.28 -12.07 16.67
CA ALA A 123 -13.84 -12.74 15.50
C ALA A 123 -12.79 -12.92 14.41
N ALA A 124 -12.97 -13.95 13.62
CA ALA A 124 -12.04 -14.31 12.53
C ALA A 124 -11.87 -13.17 11.52
N HIS A 125 -10.62 -12.76 11.25
CA HIS A 125 -10.29 -11.65 10.35
C HIS A 125 -8.86 -11.74 9.82
N MET A 126 -8.60 -11.07 8.71
CA MET A 126 -7.23 -10.87 8.22
C MET A 126 -6.50 -9.90 9.16
N HIS A 127 -5.35 -10.34 9.71
CA HIS A 127 -4.65 -9.65 10.79
C HIS A 127 -3.35 -8.96 10.35
N ARG A 128 -2.68 -9.52 9.35
CA ARG A 128 -1.43 -8.97 8.83
C ARG A 128 -1.21 -9.34 7.37
N LEU A 129 -0.58 -8.43 6.63
CA LEU A 129 0.00 -8.69 5.31
C LEU A 129 1.44 -8.23 5.31
N VAL A 130 2.35 -9.05 4.79
CA VAL A 130 3.71 -8.63 4.45
C VAL A 130 3.90 -8.78 2.94
N ILE A 131 4.29 -7.68 2.27
CA ILE A 131 4.66 -7.67 0.86
C ILE A 131 6.16 -7.46 0.78
N SER A 132 6.89 -8.41 0.19
CA SER A 132 8.32 -8.32 -0.06
C SER A 132 8.57 -8.27 -1.56
N MET A 133 9.33 -7.28 -2.05
CA MET A 133 9.60 -6.99 -3.45
C MET A 133 11.10 -7.16 -3.75
N PRO A 134 11.60 -8.41 -3.91
CA PRO A 134 13.02 -8.65 -4.19
C PRO A 134 13.50 -8.02 -5.50
N ASP A 135 12.66 -8.05 -6.54
CA ASP A 135 12.94 -7.42 -7.84
C ASP A 135 11.66 -6.98 -8.55
N ALA A 136 11.78 -6.34 -9.72
CA ALA A 136 10.65 -5.75 -10.45
C ALA A 136 9.63 -6.78 -11.00
N ASN A 137 10.00 -8.06 -11.07
CA ASN A 137 9.19 -9.14 -11.64
C ASN A 137 8.84 -10.24 -10.63
N HIS A 138 9.18 -10.01 -9.37
CA HIS A 138 8.96 -10.98 -8.29
C HIS A 138 8.54 -10.27 -7.01
N HIS A 139 7.42 -10.68 -6.42
CA HIS A 139 7.08 -10.31 -5.06
C HIS A 139 6.46 -11.48 -4.31
N ILE A 140 6.49 -11.40 -2.99
CA ILE A 140 5.96 -12.41 -2.08
C ILE A 140 4.96 -11.71 -1.16
N GLU A 141 3.79 -12.31 -0.99
CA GLU A 141 2.79 -11.88 -0.02
C GLU A 141 2.64 -12.93 1.07
N GLU A 142 2.87 -12.56 2.33
CA GLU A 142 2.53 -13.38 3.49
C GLU A 142 1.27 -12.80 4.13
N TRP A 143 0.17 -13.53 4.01
CA TRP A 143 -1.10 -13.22 4.64
C TRP A 143 -1.24 -13.97 5.96
N VAL A 144 -1.64 -13.27 7.02
CA VAL A 144 -1.91 -13.86 8.34
C VAL A 144 -3.36 -13.59 8.72
N PHE A 145 -4.10 -14.67 8.81
CA PHE A 145 -5.49 -14.69 9.26
C PHE A 145 -5.53 -15.09 10.73
N ASN A 146 -6.26 -14.34 11.55
CA ASN A 146 -6.51 -14.65 12.95
C ASN A 146 -7.91 -15.28 13.07
N ASP A 147 -7.97 -16.52 13.50
CA ASP A 147 -9.21 -17.23 13.80
C ASP A 147 -9.30 -17.47 15.31
N HIS A 148 -10.00 -16.58 16.02
CA HIS A 148 -10.20 -16.66 17.48
C HIS A 148 -8.88 -16.84 18.25
N GLY A 149 -7.86 -16.06 17.91
CA GLY A 149 -6.53 -16.13 18.53
C GLY A 149 -5.58 -17.17 17.95
N LYS A 150 -6.02 -17.94 16.95
CA LYS A 150 -5.16 -18.86 16.20
C LYS A 150 -4.74 -18.23 14.87
N GLU A 151 -3.46 -17.98 14.70
CA GLU A 151 -2.92 -17.49 13.44
C GLU A 151 -2.78 -18.61 12.39
N MET A 152 -3.26 -18.33 11.18
CA MET A 152 -3.05 -19.13 10.00
C MET A 152 -2.32 -18.30 8.95
N LYS A 153 -1.29 -18.87 8.32
CA LYS A 153 -0.47 -18.20 7.32
C LYS A 153 -0.65 -18.81 5.95
N GLU A 154 -0.83 -17.92 4.97
CA GLU A 154 -0.78 -18.26 3.55
C GLU A 154 0.29 -17.41 2.87
N VAL A 155 1.09 -18.03 2.00
CA VAL A 155 2.18 -17.36 1.28
C VAL A 155 1.95 -17.52 -0.21
N PHE A 156 1.97 -16.40 -0.92
CA PHE A 156 1.92 -16.32 -2.38
C PHE A 156 3.29 -15.94 -2.89
N ASP A 157 3.92 -16.79 -3.67
CA ASP A 157 5.15 -16.49 -4.41
C ASP A 157 4.75 -16.12 -5.84
N LEU A 158 4.86 -14.84 -6.20
CA LEU A 158 4.22 -14.25 -7.35
C LEU A 158 5.23 -13.71 -8.36
N ARG A 159 5.04 -14.07 -9.62
CA ARG A 159 5.81 -13.58 -10.76
C ARG A 159 4.92 -12.74 -11.66
N ARG A 160 5.50 -11.65 -12.22
CA ARG A 160 4.78 -10.77 -13.13
C ARG A 160 4.36 -11.55 -14.38
N LYS A 161 3.09 -11.45 -14.71
CA LYS A 161 2.53 -12.01 -15.94
C LYS A 161 2.85 -11.10 -17.12
N ASN A 162 3.47 -11.64 -18.17
CA ASN A 162 3.83 -10.93 -19.39
C ASN A 162 2.64 -10.77 -20.34
#